data_0211aad43b3e4b4f02c565b68a5c9286
#
_entry.id   0211aad43b3e4b4f02c565b68a5c9286
#
_cell.length_a   1.000
_cell.length_b   1.000
_cell.length_c   1.000
_cell.angle_alpha   90.00
_cell.angle_beta   90.00
_cell.angle_gamma   90.00
#
_symmetry.space_group_name_H-M   'P 1'
#
loop_
_entity.id
_entity.type
_entity.pdbx_description
1 polymer ?
#
loop_
_entity_poly.entity_id
_entity_poly.type
_entity_poly.pdbx_seq_one_letter_code
_entity_poly.pdbx_strand_id
1 'polypeptide(L)'
;GDLYALLPQDHRMSYDARQVLDCLLDGGRLDEFQPEVAREMICGHARIEGWPVAVIANARGVIKGKPGERPRFGGIIYTESARKVAYFIETASRERLPILFVQDVSGFMVGAEAEHSGIIRAGAHFVEAMATASVPKLGLTVNHASGAGYYAMAGQGFDPDFILSWPTGRMGVMEGESGVMAVHSAEIQRAQAAGTPLPE
;
A
#
# COMPACT_ATOMS: atom_id res chain seq x y z
N GLY A 1 -12.04 -13.43 -16.37
CA GLY A 1 -11.44 -12.29 -17.05
C GLY A 1 -9.96 -12.21 -16.75
N ASP A 2 -9.19 -11.63 -17.64
CA ASP A 2 -7.73 -11.66 -17.60
C ASP A 2 -7.18 -10.64 -16.62
N LEU A 3 -7.14 -10.97 -15.32
CA LEU A 3 -6.47 -10.17 -14.29
C LEU A 3 -5.04 -9.81 -14.68
N TYR A 4 -4.35 -10.73 -15.36
CA TYR A 4 -3.00 -10.49 -15.89
C TYR A 4 -2.94 -9.39 -16.95
N ALA A 5 -4.02 -9.13 -17.68
CA ALA A 5 -4.08 -8.06 -18.67
C ALA A 5 -4.21 -6.66 -18.03
N LEU A 6 -4.63 -6.58 -16.77
CA LEU A 6 -4.80 -5.32 -16.04
C LEU A 6 -3.48 -4.80 -15.46
N LEU A 7 -2.52 -5.69 -15.18
CA LEU A 7 -1.24 -5.30 -14.63
C LEU A 7 -0.21 -5.13 -15.74
N PRO A 8 0.50 -3.98 -15.79
CA PRO A 8 1.53 -3.77 -16.79
C PRO A 8 2.70 -4.72 -16.58
N GLN A 9 3.36 -5.10 -17.68
CA GLN A 9 4.57 -5.94 -17.62
C GLN A 9 5.73 -5.22 -16.89
N ASP A 10 5.86 -3.91 -17.09
CA ASP A 10 6.79 -3.10 -16.29
C ASP A 10 6.10 -2.69 -14.98
N HIS A 11 6.58 -3.21 -13.88
CA HIS A 11 6.07 -2.98 -12.53
C HIS A 11 6.06 -1.51 -12.09
N ARG A 12 6.81 -0.64 -12.77
CA ARG A 12 6.88 0.80 -12.50
C ARG A 12 5.72 1.58 -13.12
N MET A 13 5.08 0.98 -14.12
CA MET A 13 3.93 1.59 -14.78
C MET A 13 2.72 1.61 -13.85
N SER A 14 1.90 2.64 -14.01
CA SER A 14 0.65 2.76 -13.28
C SER A 14 -0.48 2.00 -13.96
N TYR A 15 -1.41 1.53 -13.15
CA TYR A 15 -2.67 0.90 -13.56
C TYR A 15 -3.80 1.39 -12.65
N ASP A 16 -5.03 1.14 -13.03
CA ASP A 16 -6.18 1.46 -12.19
C ASP A 16 -6.46 0.30 -11.23
N ALA A 17 -6.14 0.51 -9.94
CA ALA A 17 -6.37 -0.47 -8.89
C ALA A 17 -7.87 -0.83 -8.74
N ARG A 18 -8.79 0.07 -9.13
CA ARG A 18 -10.23 -0.20 -9.08
C ARG A 18 -10.63 -1.29 -10.06
N GLN A 19 -10.02 -1.35 -11.25
CA GLN A 19 -10.28 -2.43 -12.20
C GLN A 19 -9.85 -3.80 -11.65
N VAL A 20 -8.79 -3.83 -10.85
CA VAL A 20 -8.38 -5.05 -10.14
C VAL A 20 -9.43 -5.44 -9.10
N LEU A 21 -9.90 -4.47 -8.31
CA LEU A 21 -10.97 -4.71 -7.32
C LEU A 21 -12.27 -5.15 -7.99
N ASP A 22 -12.66 -4.55 -9.13
CA ASP A 22 -13.84 -4.94 -9.90
C ASP A 22 -13.82 -6.42 -10.31
N CYS A 23 -12.63 -6.99 -10.56
CA CYS A 23 -12.47 -8.40 -10.87
C CYS A 23 -12.51 -9.32 -9.64
N LEU A 24 -12.18 -8.82 -8.47
CA LEU A 24 -12.11 -9.60 -7.21
C LEU A 24 -13.43 -9.58 -6.46
N LEU A 25 -14.21 -8.52 -6.61
CA LEU A 25 -15.41 -8.27 -5.81
C LEU A 25 -16.68 -8.66 -6.56
N ASP A 26 -17.69 -9.09 -5.83
CA ASP A 26 -18.98 -9.48 -6.39
C ASP A 26 -19.62 -8.32 -7.17
N GLY A 27 -19.78 -8.54 -8.48
CA GLY A 27 -20.35 -7.54 -9.37
C GLY A 27 -19.53 -6.23 -9.46
N GLY A 28 -18.24 -6.26 -9.09
CA GLY A 28 -17.36 -5.11 -9.09
C GLY A 28 -17.77 -4.01 -8.10
N ARG A 29 -18.52 -4.34 -7.05
CA ARG A 29 -19.12 -3.36 -6.15
C ARG A 29 -18.27 -3.14 -4.90
N LEU A 30 -17.84 -1.90 -4.72
CA LEU A 30 -17.20 -1.42 -3.51
C LEU A 30 -17.99 -0.22 -2.96
N ASP A 31 -18.51 -0.33 -1.75
CA ASP A 31 -19.07 0.80 -1.00
C ASP A 31 -17.89 1.53 -0.31
N GLU A 32 -17.38 2.54 -1.01
CA GLU A 32 -16.11 3.16 -0.64
C GLU A 32 -16.27 4.14 0.53
N PHE A 33 -15.47 3.92 1.55
CA PHE A 33 -15.35 4.79 2.72
C PHE A 33 -14.48 6.00 2.39
N GLN A 34 -15.03 7.20 2.57
CA GLN A 34 -14.34 8.49 2.36
C GLN A 34 -13.61 8.58 1.00
N PRO A 35 -14.30 8.42 -0.14
CA PRO A 35 -13.67 8.37 -1.47
C PRO A 35 -12.89 9.62 -1.85
N GLU A 36 -13.22 10.79 -1.26
CA GLU A 36 -12.55 12.06 -1.53
C GLU A 36 -11.38 12.37 -0.58
N VAL A 37 -11.16 11.54 0.45
CA VAL A 37 -10.09 11.71 1.43
C VAL A 37 -9.00 10.68 1.19
N ALA A 38 -7.72 11.11 1.16
CA ALA A 38 -6.57 10.24 1.04
C ALA A 38 -6.78 9.16 -0.05
N ARG A 39 -7.01 9.61 -1.28
CA ARG A 39 -7.42 8.78 -2.43
C ARG A 39 -6.36 7.77 -2.88
N GLU A 40 -5.14 7.89 -2.38
CA GLU A 40 -4.06 6.91 -2.54
C GLU A 40 -4.30 5.60 -1.74
N MET A 41 -5.24 5.63 -0.79
CA MET A 41 -5.73 4.44 -0.09
C MET A 41 -7.23 4.27 -0.32
N ILE A 42 -7.60 3.16 -0.91
CA ILE A 42 -8.99 2.76 -1.16
C ILE A 42 -9.44 1.90 0.01
N CYS A 43 -10.48 2.31 0.69
CA CYS A 43 -11.11 1.55 1.77
C CYS A 43 -12.60 1.41 1.48
N GLY A 44 -13.20 0.27 1.72
CA GLY A 44 -14.63 0.11 1.48
C GLY A 44 -15.17 -1.26 1.88
N HIS A 45 -16.48 -1.36 1.91
CA HIS A 45 -17.22 -2.60 2.15
C HIS A 45 -17.58 -3.25 0.83
N ALA A 46 -17.43 -4.56 0.76
CA ALA A 46 -17.70 -5.34 -0.43
C ALA A 46 -18.22 -6.75 -0.09
N ARG A 47 -18.40 -7.57 -1.12
CA ARG A 47 -18.63 -9.00 -0.99
C ARG A 47 -17.69 -9.78 -1.90
N ILE A 48 -17.30 -10.95 -1.45
CA ILE A 48 -16.57 -11.95 -2.24
C ILE A 48 -17.30 -13.27 -2.05
N GLU A 49 -17.80 -13.86 -3.12
CA GLU A 49 -18.62 -15.08 -3.11
C GLU A 49 -19.78 -15.00 -2.09
N GLY A 50 -20.43 -13.84 -2.02
CA GLY A 50 -21.51 -13.54 -1.10
C GLY A 50 -21.10 -13.16 0.33
N TRP A 51 -19.84 -13.39 0.73
CA TRP A 51 -19.35 -13.08 2.07
C TRP A 51 -18.99 -11.59 2.19
N PRO A 52 -19.46 -10.89 3.23
CA PRO A 52 -19.12 -9.50 3.46
C PRO A 52 -17.65 -9.40 3.88
N VAL A 53 -16.94 -8.40 3.34
CA VAL A 53 -15.53 -8.15 3.58
C VAL A 53 -15.25 -6.65 3.61
N ALA A 54 -14.35 -6.23 4.49
CA ALA A 54 -13.73 -4.92 4.44
C ALA A 54 -12.49 -4.99 3.52
N VAL A 55 -12.36 -4.07 2.58
CA VAL A 55 -11.26 -4.03 1.62
C VAL A 55 -10.42 -2.80 1.86
N ILE A 56 -9.10 -2.98 1.92
CA ILE A 56 -8.11 -1.91 2.00
C ILE A 56 -7.10 -2.15 0.87
N ALA A 57 -6.99 -1.21 -0.06
CA ALA A 57 -6.13 -1.34 -1.22
C ALA A 57 -5.31 -0.07 -1.47
N ASN A 58 -4.13 -0.23 -2.06
CA ASN A 58 -3.34 0.89 -2.56
C ASN A 58 -3.84 1.27 -3.96
N ALA A 59 -4.11 2.55 -4.18
CA ALA A 59 -4.19 3.08 -5.54
C ALA A 59 -2.80 3.14 -6.17
N ARG A 60 -2.70 3.24 -7.50
CA ARG A 60 -1.44 3.38 -8.22
C ARG A 60 -1.45 4.64 -9.09
N GLY A 61 -0.25 5.15 -9.43
CA GLY A 61 -0.09 6.32 -10.29
C GLY A 61 -0.18 7.65 -9.54
N VAL A 62 -0.31 8.73 -10.31
CA VAL A 62 -0.38 10.10 -9.78
C VAL A 62 -1.83 10.45 -9.43
N ILE A 63 -2.05 10.82 -8.20
CA ILE A 63 -3.35 11.24 -7.68
C ILE A 63 -3.36 12.76 -7.59
N LYS A 64 -4.14 13.38 -8.46
CA LYS A 64 -4.25 14.85 -8.51
C LYS A 64 -4.91 15.37 -7.23
N GLY A 65 -4.25 16.33 -6.58
CA GLY A 65 -4.82 17.08 -5.47
C GLY A 65 -5.89 18.08 -5.92
N LYS A 66 -6.52 18.75 -4.97
CA LYS A 66 -7.35 19.93 -5.23
C LYS A 66 -6.47 21.07 -5.77
N PRO A 67 -7.06 22.11 -6.41
CA PRO A 67 -6.29 23.28 -6.83
C PRO A 67 -5.47 23.85 -5.66
N GLY A 68 -4.16 23.94 -5.85
CA GLY A 68 -3.19 24.39 -4.82
C GLY A 68 -2.57 23.29 -3.96
N GLU A 69 -3.05 22.05 -4.03
CA GLU A 69 -2.45 20.92 -3.34
C GLU A 69 -1.43 20.21 -4.23
N ARG A 70 -0.35 19.72 -3.61
CA ARG A 70 0.62 18.87 -4.31
C ARG A 70 0.00 17.54 -4.70
N PRO A 71 0.34 16.99 -5.88
CA PRO A 71 -0.10 15.66 -6.25
C PRO A 71 0.48 14.62 -5.27
N ARG A 72 -0.27 13.56 -5.02
CA ARG A 72 0.17 12.39 -4.25
C ARG A 72 0.45 11.22 -5.18
N PHE A 73 1.16 10.24 -4.68
CA PHE A 73 1.50 9.06 -5.44
C PHE A 73 0.84 7.83 -4.81
N GLY A 74 0.21 7.03 -5.63
CA GLY A 74 -0.30 5.74 -5.23
C GLY A 74 0.84 4.79 -4.80
N GLY A 75 0.54 3.88 -3.89
CA GLY A 75 1.54 3.02 -3.27
C GLY A 75 2.32 3.66 -2.13
N ILE A 76 2.14 4.95 -1.88
CA ILE A 76 2.74 5.67 -0.74
C ILE A 76 1.66 5.99 0.29
N ILE A 77 1.96 5.71 1.55
CA ILE A 77 1.09 5.99 2.69
C ILE A 77 1.46 7.36 3.28
N TYR A 78 0.53 8.30 3.24
CA TYR A 78 0.66 9.63 3.83
C TYR A 78 -0.02 9.70 5.20
N THR A 79 0.12 10.80 5.88
CA THR A 79 -0.45 11.00 7.22
C THR A 79 -1.97 10.80 7.24
N GLU A 80 -2.68 11.40 6.29
CA GLU A 80 -4.14 11.30 6.19
C GLU A 80 -4.58 9.90 5.77
N SER A 81 -3.83 9.24 4.88
CA SER A 81 -4.13 7.87 4.48
C SER A 81 -3.94 6.89 5.64
N ALA A 82 -2.89 7.05 6.44
CA ALA A 82 -2.69 6.24 7.63
C ALA A 82 -3.84 6.41 8.64
N ARG A 83 -4.31 7.65 8.87
CA ARG A 83 -5.46 7.93 9.75
C ARG A 83 -6.77 7.33 9.21
N LYS A 84 -7.04 7.49 7.90
CA LYS A 84 -8.21 6.91 7.24
C LYS A 84 -8.24 5.40 7.41
N VAL A 85 -7.12 4.74 7.13
CA VAL A 85 -7.02 3.28 7.21
C VAL A 85 -7.16 2.79 8.65
N ALA A 86 -6.50 3.43 9.62
CA ALA A 86 -6.64 3.07 11.03
C ALA A 86 -8.10 3.10 11.48
N TYR A 87 -8.80 4.19 11.20
CA TYR A 87 -10.23 4.34 11.53
C TYR A 87 -11.09 3.26 10.84
N PHE A 88 -10.80 2.95 9.58
CA PHE A 88 -11.55 1.94 8.84
C PHE A 88 -11.32 0.53 9.38
N ILE A 89 -10.07 0.18 9.76
CA ILE A 89 -9.75 -1.10 10.42
C ILE A 89 -10.51 -1.24 11.73
N GLU A 90 -10.50 -0.21 12.58
CA GLU A 90 -11.22 -0.22 13.84
C GLU A 90 -12.73 -0.42 13.62
N THR A 91 -13.28 0.19 12.59
CA THR A 91 -14.70 0.03 12.22
C THR A 91 -14.98 -1.40 11.75
N ALA A 92 -14.19 -1.92 10.81
CA ALA A 92 -14.32 -3.30 10.33
C ALA A 92 -14.21 -4.33 11.47
N SER A 93 -13.28 -4.09 12.41
CA SER A 93 -13.12 -4.95 13.59
C SER A 93 -14.35 -4.94 14.50
N ARG A 94 -14.96 -3.77 14.74
CA ARG A 94 -16.23 -3.66 15.50
C ARG A 94 -17.40 -4.34 14.80
N GLU A 95 -17.44 -4.24 13.48
CA GLU A 95 -18.47 -4.89 12.64
C GLU A 95 -18.22 -6.38 12.42
N ARG A 96 -17.09 -6.89 12.93
CA ARG A 96 -16.66 -8.30 12.79
C ARG A 96 -16.50 -8.73 11.33
N LEU A 97 -16.04 -7.83 10.47
CA LEU A 97 -15.77 -8.11 9.07
C LEU A 97 -14.32 -8.57 8.89
N PRO A 98 -14.08 -9.66 8.16
CA PRO A 98 -12.73 -9.98 7.71
C PRO A 98 -12.17 -8.84 6.85
N ILE A 99 -10.86 -8.62 6.91
CA ILE A 99 -10.21 -7.54 6.19
C ILE A 99 -9.30 -8.12 5.11
N LEU A 100 -9.53 -7.71 3.87
CA LEU A 100 -8.65 -8.00 2.73
C LEU A 100 -7.76 -6.79 2.45
N PHE A 101 -6.45 -6.98 2.60
CA PHE A 101 -5.42 -6.02 2.21
C PHE A 101 -4.91 -6.35 0.81
N VAL A 102 -5.23 -5.52 -0.18
CA VAL A 102 -4.73 -5.63 -1.56
C VAL A 102 -3.53 -4.71 -1.71
N GLN A 103 -2.35 -5.31 -1.75
CA GLN A 103 -1.08 -4.59 -1.60
C GLN A 103 -0.43 -4.28 -2.94
N ASP A 104 -0.19 -2.99 -3.17
CA ASP A 104 0.80 -2.45 -4.10
C ASP A 104 1.46 -1.24 -3.41
N VAL A 105 2.21 -1.52 -2.34
CA VAL A 105 2.74 -0.51 -1.42
C VAL A 105 4.26 -0.42 -1.49
N SER A 106 4.76 0.80 -1.68
CA SER A 106 6.20 1.12 -1.68
C SER A 106 6.70 1.55 -0.29
N GLY A 107 5.84 2.09 0.56
CA GLY A 107 6.17 2.51 1.91
C GLY A 107 5.36 3.70 2.43
N PHE A 108 5.79 4.22 3.57
CA PHE A 108 5.28 5.49 4.10
C PHE A 108 6.03 6.68 3.49
N MET A 109 5.36 7.82 3.39
CA MET A 109 6.02 9.06 3.00
C MET A 109 7.09 9.44 4.04
N VAL A 110 8.25 9.90 3.55
CA VAL A 110 9.40 10.26 4.37
C VAL A 110 9.78 11.74 4.16
N GLY A 111 10.57 12.27 5.08
CA GLY A 111 11.11 13.64 5.04
C GLY A 111 10.46 14.57 6.04
N ALA A 112 11.08 15.72 6.26
CA ALA A 112 10.72 16.66 7.32
C ALA A 112 9.25 17.12 7.23
N GLU A 113 8.72 17.35 6.04
CA GLU A 113 7.33 17.74 5.83
C GLU A 113 6.36 16.63 6.30
N ALA A 114 6.67 15.37 5.98
CA ALA A 114 5.89 14.22 6.42
C ALA A 114 5.93 14.06 7.95
N GLU A 115 7.11 14.22 8.55
CA GLU A 115 7.28 14.14 10.00
C GLU A 115 6.53 15.26 10.71
N HIS A 116 6.63 16.51 10.24
CA HIS A 116 5.86 17.64 10.77
C HIS A 116 4.33 17.46 10.61
N SER A 117 3.88 16.76 9.57
CA SER A 117 2.46 16.42 9.39
C SER A 117 1.97 15.35 10.38
N GLY A 118 2.88 14.70 11.10
CA GLY A 118 2.59 13.67 12.10
C GLY A 118 2.52 12.25 11.54
N ILE A 119 3.26 11.94 10.46
CA ILE A 119 3.27 10.60 9.83
C ILE A 119 3.66 9.49 10.81
N ILE A 120 4.62 9.74 11.71
CA ILE A 120 5.08 8.76 12.69
C ILE A 120 3.92 8.36 13.62
N ARG A 121 3.19 9.33 14.14
CA ARG A 121 2.03 9.09 15.03
C ARG A 121 0.88 8.42 14.29
N ALA A 122 0.57 8.87 13.08
CA ALA A 122 -0.49 8.28 12.26
C ALA A 122 -0.13 6.85 11.83
N GLY A 123 1.12 6.60 11.47
CA GLY A 123 1.64 5.27 11.15
C GLY A 123 1.59 4.32 12.34
N ALA A 124 1.98 4.78 13.53
CA ALA A 124 1.86 4.00 14.77
C ALA A 124 0.40 3.60 15.06
N HIS A 125 -0.55 4.53 14.91
CA HIS A 125 -1.97 4.24 15.08
C HIS A 125 -2.49 3.25 14.02
N PHE A 126 -2.04 3.37 12.76
CA PHE A 126 -2.38 2.38 11.72
C PHE A 126 -1.90 0.97 12.11
N VAL A 127 -0.63 0.84 12.53
CA VAL A 127 -0.05 -0.43 12.95
C VAL A 127 -0.79 -0.98 14.18
N GLU A 128 -1.10 -0.14 15.15
CA GLU A 128 -1.85 -0.52 16.35
C GLU A 128 -3.26 -1.03 16.00
N ALA A 129 -4.01 -0.28 15.19
CA ALA A 129 -5.34 -0.69 14.74
C ALA A 129 -5.31 -2.05 14.02
N MET A 130 -4.33 -2.25 13.15
CA MET A 130 -4.15 -3.51 12.41
C MET A 130 -3.75 -4.65 13.36
N ALA A 131 -2.82 -4.43 14.28
CA ALA A 131 -2.33 -5.45 15.21
C ALA A 131 -3.40 -5.88 16.23
N THR A 132 -4.27 -4.95 16.64
CA THR A 132 -5.32 -5.19 17.64
C THR A 132 -6.66 -5.64 17.04
N ALA A 133 -6.82 -5.55 15.72
CA ALA A 133 -8.02 -6.05 15.05
C ALA A 133 -8.17 -7.56 15.27
N SER A 134 -9.33 -7.96 15.81
CA SER A 134 -9.63 -9.34 16.19
C SER A 134 -10.36 -10.13 15.11
N VAL A 135 -10.40 -9.61 13.89
CA VAL A 135 -11.04 -10.23 12.72
C VAL A 135 -10.00 -10.89 11.81
N PRO A 136 -10.39 -11.86 10.97
CA PRO A 136 -9.48 -12.44 10.00
C PRO A 136 -8.86 -11.39 9.08
N LYS A 137 -7.55 -11.53 8.83
CA LYS A 137 -6.77 -10.65 7.96
C LYS A 137 -6.18 -11.47 6.82
N LEU A 138 -6.44 -11.01 5.61
CA LEU A 138 -5.95 -11.63 4.39
C LEU A 138 -5.11 -10.62 3.62
N GLY A 139 -3.89 -10.99 3.26
CA GLY A 139 -3.00 -10.19 2.43
C GLY A 139 -2.96 -10.72 1.00
N LEU A 140 -3.14 -9.85 0.02
CA LEU A 140 -2.95 -10.15 -1.41
C LEU A 140 -1.98 -9.15 -2.01
N THR A 141 -0.75 -9.59 -2.29
CA THR A 141 0.23 -8.79 -3.01
C THR A 141 -0.01 -8.89 -4.51
N VAL A 142 -0.34 -7.78 -5.15
CA VAL A 142 -0.57 -7.72 -6.60
C VAL A 142 0.65 -7.21 -7.36
N ASN A 143 1.44 -6.31 -6.78
CA ASN A 143 2.67 -5.79 -7.38
C ASN A 143 3.74 -5.59 -6.30
N HIS A 144 3.79 -4.47 -5.58
CA HIS A 144 4.80 -4.21 -4.55
C HIS A 144 4.28 -4.46 -3.14
N ALA A 145 5.15 -5.00 -2.30
CA ALA A 145 4.96 -5.12 -0.85
C ALA A 145 6.28 -4.78 -0.16
N SER A 146 6.52 -3.49 0.09
CA SER A 146 7.83 -3.00 0.53
C SER A 146 7.81 -2.42 1.92
N GLY A 147 8.83 -2.74 2.69
CA GLY A 147 9.22 -2.12 3.96
C GLY A 147 8.10 -1.98 4.99
N ALA A 148 8.05 -0.84 5.63
CA ALA A 148 7.07 -0.55 6.68
C ALA A 148 5.62 -0.49 6.15
N GLY A 149 5.42 -0.19 4.85
CA GLY A 149 4.10 -0.22 4.22
C GLY A 149 3.53 -1.63 4.17
N TYR A 150 4.33 -2.60 3.71
CA TYR A 150 3.96 -4.01 3.75
C TYR A 150 3.66 -4.45 5.19
N TYR A 151 4.53 -4.09 6.12
CA TYR A 151 4.35 -4.41 7.53
C TYR A 151 3.01 -3.92 8.07
N ALA A 152 2.66 -2.65 7.86
CA ALA A 152 1.42 -2.06 8.34
C ALA A 152 0.15 -2.64 7.70
N MET A 153 0.24 -3.16 6.47
CA MET A 153 -0.87 -3.77 5.74
C MET A 153 -0.98 -5.29 5.99
N ALA A 154 -0.96 -5.71 7.26
CA ALA A 154 -1.01 -7.10 7.69
C ALA A 154 0.12 -7.96 7.09
N GLY A 155 1.35 -7.46 7.16
CA GLY A 155 2.52 -8.24 6.79
C GLY A 155 2.74 -9.45 7.70
N GLN A 156 3.63 -10.36 7.29
CA GLN A 156 3.90 -11.65 7.95
C GLN A 156 4.14 -11.52 9.46
N GLY A 157 4.76 -10.43 9.91
CA GLY A 157 5.05 -10.20 11.34
C GLY A 157 3.81 -10.04 12.24
N PHE A 158 2.62 -9.88 11.65
CA PHE A 158 1.35 -9.78 12.38
C PHE A 158 0.48 -11.03 12.24
N ASP A 159 1.05 -12.12 11.74
CA ASP A 159 0.41 -13.44 11.65
C ASP A 159 -1.00 -13.37 11.03
N PRO A 160 -1.15 -12.82 9.81
CA PRO A 160 -2.43 -12.82 9.13
C PRO A 160 -2.85 -14.24 8.76
N ASP A 161 -4.16 -14.48 8.64
CA ASP A 161 -4.70 -15.82 8.35
C ASP A 161 -4.21 -16.35 6.99
N PHE A 162 -4.08 -15.46 5.99
CA PHE A 162 -3.53 -15.81 4.68
C PHE A 162 -2.71 -14.65 4.10
N ILE A 163 -1.57 -15.00 3.51
CA ILE A 163 -0.80 -14.11 2.62
C ILE A 163 -0.68 -14.80 1.27
N LEU A 164 -1.23 -14.15 0.26
CA LEU A 164 -1.19 -14.58 -1.12
C LEU A 164 -0.40 -13.57 -1.95
N SER A 165 0.27 -14.04 -2.97
CA SER A 165 0.97 -13.18 -3.93
C SER A 165 0.64 -13.60 -5.35
N TRP A 166 0.37 -12.64 -6.21
CA TRP A 166 0.34 -12.90 -7.63
C TRP A 166 1.76 -13.10 -8.16
N PRO A 167 1.92 -13.73 -9.35
CA PRO A 167 3.24 -13.88 -9.97
C PRO A 167 3.97 -12.56 -10.23
N THR A 168 3.24 -11.44 -10.30
CA THR A 168 3.76 -10.07 -10.41
C THR A 168 4.20 -9.49 -9.09
N GLY A 169 3.90 -10.15 -7.96
CA GLY A 169 4.21 -9.67 -6.61
C GLY A 169 5.71 -9.59 -6.35
N ARG A 170 6.15 -8.49 -5.77
CA ARG A 170 7.53 -8.18 -5.40
C ARG A 170 7.57 -7.78 -3.94
N MET A 171 8.34 -8.51 -3.15
CA MET A 171 8.46 -8.25 -1.71
C MET A 171 9.91 -7.90 -1.39
N GLY A 172 10.10 -6.90 -0.53
CA GLY A 172 11.42 -6.50 -0.08
C GLY A 172 11.39 -5.37 0.94
N VAL A 173 12.55 -5.06 1.49
CA VAL A 173 12.69 -3.91 2.40
C VAL A 173 12.60 -2.60 1.62
N MET A 174 13.23 -2.57 0.45
CA MET A 174 13.24 -1.45 -0.50
C MET A 174 13.24 -1.99 -1.92
N GLU A 175 12.81 -1.17 -2.87
CA GLU A 175 12.96 -1.47 -4.30
C GLU A 175 14.44 -1.41 -4.71
N GLY A 176 14.84 -2.24 -5.68
CA GLY A 176 16.23 -2.53 -6.05
C GLY A 176 17.18 -1.33 -6.09
N GLU A 177 16.96 -0.35 -6.96
CA GLU A 177 17.83 0.83 -7.07
C GLU A 177 17.88 1.66 -5.78
N SER A 178 16.72 1.85 -5.12
CA SER A 178 16.66 2.57 -3.84
C SER A 178 17.40 1.83 -2.73
N GLY A 179 17.35 0.50 -2.73
CA GLY A 179 18.09 -0.35 -1.78
C GLY A 179 19.59 -0.24 -2.01
N VAL A 180 20.04 -0.32 -3.25
CA VAL A 180 21.46 -0.16 -3.62
C VAL A 180 21.95 1.23 -3.21
N MET A 181 21.19 2.28 -3.50
CA MET A 181 21.54 3.65 -3.11
C MET A 181 21.59 3.84 -1.60
N ALA A 182 20.69 3.20 -0.85
CA ALA A 182 20.68 3.31 0.61
C ALA A 182 21.90 2.63 1.25
N VAL A 183 22.33 1.48 0.73
CA VAL A 183 23.44 0.69 1.29
C VAL A 183 24.80 1.22 0.79
N HIS A 184 24.90 1.55 -0.49
CA HIS A 184 26.16 1.88 -1.17
C HIS A 184 26.33 3.35 -1.53
N SER A 185 25.50 4.27 -1.00
CA SER A 185 25.54 5.70 -1.35
C SER A 185 26.92 6.32 -1.22
N ALA A 186 27.67 5.99 -0.17
CA ALA A 186 29.01 6.53 0.05
C ALA A 186 30.04 5.99 -0.96
N GLU A 187 29.89 4.77 -1.42
CA GLU A 187 30.76 4.16 -2.44
C GLU A 187 30.42 4.71 -3.82
N ILE A 188 29.15 4.83 -4.14
CA ILE A 188 28.65 5.41 -5.38
C ILE A 188 29.14 6.88 -5.53
N GLN A 189 28.99 7.69 -4.47
CA GLN A 189 29.46 9.07 -4.48
C GLN A 189 30.98 9.16 -4.66
N ARG A 190 31.77 8.30 -4.01
CA ARG A 190 33.22 8.23 -4.19
C ARG A 190 33.61 7.83 -5.61
N ALA A 191 32.97 6.82 -6.18
CA ALA A 191 33.22 6.39 -7.55
C ALA A 191 32.89 7.50 -8.56
N GLN A 192 31.74 8.16 -8.39
CA GLN A 192 31.32 9.28 -9.22
C GLN A 192 32.32 10.47 -9.13
N ALA A 193 32.78 10.83 -7.93
CA ALA A 193 33.77 11.90 -7.72
C ALA A 193 35.15 11.56 -8.30
N ALA A 194 35.51 10.27 -8.31
CA ALA A 194 36.78 9.77 -8.85
C ALA A 194 36.74 9.47 -10.35
N GLY A 195 35.55 9.50 -10.99
CA GLY A 195 35.36 9.11 -12.40
C GLY A 195 35.64 7.62 -12.65
N THR A 196 35.52 6.76 -11.62
CA THR A 196 35.75 5.32 -11.71
C THR A 196 34.42 4.57 -11.93
N PRO A 197 34.43 3.38 -12.57
CA PRO A 197 33.24 2.55 -12.68
C PRO A 197 32.63 2.26 -11.31
N LEU A 198 31.29 2.12 -11.27
CA LEU A 198 30.61 1.66 -10.07
C LEU A 198 31.01 0.20 -9.77
N PRO A 199 31.15 -0.19 -8.50
CA PRO A 199 31.34 -1.59 -8.12
C PRO A 199 30.18 -2.44 -8.62
N GLU A 200 30.51 -3.67 -9.08
CA GLU A 200 29.51 -4.65 -9.54
C GLU A 200 28.63 -5.15 -8.40
#